data_3568ce169c00ead7f2c11aa70a79a2b2
#
_entry.id   3568ce169c00ead7f2c11aa70a79a2b2
#
_cell.length_a   1.000
_cell.length_b   1.000
_cell.length_c   1.000
_cell.angle_alpha   90.00
_cell.angle_beta   90.00
_cell.angle_gamma   90.00
#
_symmetry.space_group_name_H-M   'P 1'
#
loop_
_entity.id
_entity.type
_entity.pdbx_description
1 polymer ?
#
loop_
_entity_poly.entity_id
_entity_poly.type
_entity_poly.pdbx_seq_one_letter_code
_entity_poly.pdbx_strand_id
1 'polypeptide(L)'
;MTEYPKEFLELLESVTAKRPRTVIQHILKNGYITSEELKDVYGYNHPPRAVRDVREYGIPLVTYRVQGSDGRKIAAYKFGDPHEVQNALSKTAGRTVLSKALKQALIEKYGARCFIYLEEMDESKLQVDHRVPYEIGGEHDEKDIDYFMLLSPSANRAKSWTCEHCENWETKNPSFCMRCYWAHPEDYDHVAGKPEKLVSIVFTGDEVDDYNKLIALSGEDT
;
A
#
# COMPACT_ATOMS: atom_id res chain seq x y z
N MET A 1 20.72 29.87 -2.00
CA MET A 1 20.30 28.74 -1.14
C MET A 1 18.85 28.98 -0.80
N THR A 2 17.96 28.04 -1.07
CA THR A 2 16.54 28.15 -0.71
C THR A 2 16.48 28.09 0.83
N GLU A 3 15.99 29.14 1.46
CA GLU A 3 15.86 29.21 2.92
C GLU A 3 14.57 28.48 3.28
N TYR A 4 14.68 27.32 3.93
CA TYR A 4 13.53 26.55 4.37
C TYR A 4 13.06 27.04 5.76
N PRO A 5 11.74 27.01 6.05
CA PRO A 5 11.22 27.32 7.37
C PRO A 5 11.85 26.43 8.45
N LYS A 6 12.04 27.01 9.65
CA LYS A 6 12.68 26.32 10.78
C LYS A 6 11.98 25.00 11.13
N GLU A 7 10.65 24.99 11.17
CA GLU A 7 9.84 23.81 11.44
C GLU A 7 10.04 22.69 10.40
N PHE A 8 10.24 23.07 9.14
CA PHE A 8 10.55 22.11 8.09
C PHE A 8 11.94 21.50 8.28
N LEU A 9 12.94 22.30 8.64
CA LEU A 9 14.29 21.80 8.93
C LEU A 9 14.30 20.85 10.13
N GLU A 10 13.57 21.18 11.20
CA GLU A 10 13.41 20.31 12.38
C GLU A 10 12.78 18.97 12.02
N LEU A 11 11.77 18.97 11.13
CA LEU A 11 11.18 17.73 10.58
C LEU A 11 12.22 16.91 9.81
N LEU A 12 12.99 17.54 8.93
CA LEU A 12 14.03 16.85 8.16
C LEU A 12 15.10 16.21 9.05
N GLU A 13 15.47 16.90 10.15
CA GLU A 13 16.45 16.41 11.13
C GLU A 13 15.90 15.26 11.97
N SER A 14 14.59 15.21 12.23
CA SER A 14 13.94 14.15 13.00
C SER A 14 14.00 12.78 12.33
N VAL A 15 14.26 12.73 11.01
CA VAL A 15 14.33 11.47 10.26
C VAL A 15 15.65 10.77 10.51
N THR A 16 15.62 9.70 11.30
CA THR A 16 16.80 8.90 11.67
C THR A 16 17.08 7.70 10.79
N ALA A 17 16.04 7.17 10.10
CA ALA A 17 16.17 6.00 9.23
C ALA A 17 17.16 6.27 8.08
N LYS A 18 18.09 5.34 7.87
CA LYS A 18 19.25 5.52 6.98
C LYS A 18 18.86 5.94 5.55
N ARG A 19 17.90 5.25 4.93
CA ARG A 19 17.55 5.48 3.52
C ARG A 19 16.89 6.83 3.27
N PRO A 20 15.79 7.22 3.93
CA PRO A 20 15.20 8.53 3.74
C PRO A 20 16.14 9.66 4.16
N ARG A 21 16.92 9.49 5.24
CA ARG A 21 17.92 10.48 5.67
C ARG A 21 18.97 10.75 4.58
N THR A 22 19.44 9.70 3.88
CA THR A 22 20.38 9.86 2.76
C THR A 22 19.78 10.74 1.65
N VAL A 23 18.53 10.50 1.27
CA VAL A 23 17.82 11.29 0.25
C VAL A 23 17.68 12.74 0.69
N ILE A 24 17.24 12.96 1.94
CA ILE A 24 17.08 14.30 2.54
C ILE A 24 18.37 15.08 2.51
N GLN A 25 19.46 14.48 3.03
CA GLN A 25 20.77 15.14 3.08
C GLN A 25 21.31 15.47 1.70
N HIS A 26 21.11 14.59 0.72
CA HIS A 26 21.52 14.87 -0.66
C HIS A 26 20.76 16.07 -1.23
N ILE A 27 19.43 16.11 -1.06
CA ILE A 27 18.61 17.22 -1.56
C ILE A 27 18.96 18.54 -0.85
N LEU A 28 19.18 18.52 0.47
CA LEU A 28 19.64 19.71 1.22
C LEU A 28 20.94 20.27 0.65
N LYS A 29 21.88 19.39 0.30
CA LYS A 29 23.20 19.78 -0.21
C LYS A 29 23.17 20.22 -1.66
N ASN A 30 22.45 19.51 -2.53
CA ASN A 30 22.55 19.64 -3.99
C ASN A 30 21.28 20.23 -4.63
N GLY A 31 20.20 20.45 -3.86
CA GLY A 31 18.91 20.97 -4.32
C GLY A 31 17.96 19.91 -4.87
N TYR A 32 18.47 18.81 -5.38
CA TYR A 32 17.69 17.68 -5.89
C TYR A 32 18.51 16.40 -5.89
N ILE A 33 17.86 15.26 -6.13
CA ILE A 33 18.48 13.95 -6.33
C ILE A 33 17.84 13.24 -7.51
N THR A 34 18.63 12.53 -8.31
CA THR A 34 18.15 11.75 -9.46
C THR A 34 17.99 10.27 -9.14
N SER A 35 17.19 9.57 -9.94
CA SER A 35 17.11 8.11 -9.86
C SER A 35 18.44 7.41 -10.15
N GLU A 36 19.29 8.02 -10.98
CA GLU A 36 20.63 7.55 -11.31
C GLU A 36 21.58 7.68 -10.11
N GLU A 37 21.62 8.84 -9.45
CA GLU A 37 22.43 9.03 -8.24
C GLU A 37 21.98 8.11 -7.09
N LEU A 38 20.68 7.89 -6.92
CA LEU A 38 20.17 6.94 -5.94
C LEU A 38 20.67 5.53 -6.18
N LYS A 39 20.80 5.11 -7.44
CA LYS A 39 21.29 3.80 -7.82
C LYS A 39 22.83 3.73 -7.77
N ASP A 40 23.50 4.64 -8.44
CA ASP A 40 24.92 4.52 -8.74
C ASP A 40 25.83 5.04 -7.62
N VAL A 41 25.37 6.07 -6.87
CA VAL A 41 26.11 6.64 -5.74
C VAL A 41 25.73 5.95 -4.42
N TYR A 42 24.43 5.68 -4.23
CA TYR A 42 23.94 5.14 -2.95
C TYR A 42 23.58 3.65 -2.99
N GLY A 43 23.66 2.99 -4.15
CA GLY A 43 23.41 1.56 -4.30
C GLY A 43 21.96 1.13 -4.12
N TYR A 44 20.99 2.06 -4.29
CA TYR A 44 19.57 1.74 -4.12
C TYR A 44 18.99 1.16 -5.41
N ASN A 45 18.89 -0.16 -5.49
CA ASN A 45 18.35 -0.88 -6.66
C ASN A 45 16.93 -0.46 -7.07
N HIS A 46 16.16 0.12 -6.14
CA HIS A 46 14.82 0.64 -6.38
C HIS A 46 14.69 2.10 -5.94
N PRO A 47 15.19 3.05 -6.74
CA PRO A 47 15.16 4.48 -6.43
C PRO A 47 13.79 5.01 -6.00
N PRO A 48 12.64 4.64 -6.65
CA PRO A 48 11.33 5.11 -6.22
C PRO A 48 10.97 4.74 -4.78
N ARG A 49 11.48 3.64 -4.25
CA ARG A 49 11.25 3.24 -2.86
C ARG A 49 11.95 4.18 -1.87
N ALA A 50 13.16 4.60 -2.16
CA ALA A 50 13.88 5.55 -1.31
C ALA A 50 13.16 6.89 -1.22
N VAL A 51 12.57 7.34 -2.32
CA VAL A 51 11.76 8.56 -2.40
C VAL A 51 10.44 8.40 -1.67
N ARG A 52 9.79 7.25 -1.81
CA ARG A 52 8.57 6.92 -1.08
C ARG A 52 8.80 6.95 0.42
N ASP A 53 9.90 6.36 0.91
CA ASP A 53 10.24 6.37 2.32
C ASP A 53 10.33 7.81 2.88
N VAL A 54 10.83 8.79 2.11
CA VAL A 54 10.84 10.21 2.52
C VAL A 54 9.43 10.78 2.61
N ARG A 55 8.57 10.47 1.64
CA ARG A 55 7.16 10.91 1.64
C ARG A 55 6.37 10.32 2.80
N GLU A 56 6.70 9.11 3.23
CA GLU A 56 6.09 8.46 4.40
C GLU A 56 6.37 9.21 5.71
N TYR A 57 7.44 10.02 5.79
CA TYR A 57 7.68 10.97 6.88
C TYR A 57 6.94 12.31 6.71
N GLY A 58 6.04 12.41 5.74
CA GLY A 58 5.30 13.63 5.50
C GLY A 58 6.07 14.73 4.79
N ILE A 59 7.25 14.43 4.28
CA ILE A 59 8.09 15.40 3.59
C ILE A 59 7.64 15.47 2.11
N PRO A 60 7.13 16.62 1.64
CA PRO A 60 6.70 16.78 0.27
C PRO A 60 7.87 16.70 -0.70
N LEU A 61 7.78 15.84 -1.71
CA LEU A 61 8.75 15.71 -2.78
C LEU A 61 8.08 15.87 -4.14
N VAL A 62 8.56 16.83 -4.91
CA VAL A 62 8.17 17.01 -6.32
C VAL A 62 9.03 16.11 -7.21
N THR A 63 8.37 15.39 -8.11
CA THR A 63 9.04 14.58 -9.14
C THR A 63 9.01 15.32 -10.47
N TYR A 64 10.15 15.43 -11.13
CA TYR A 64 10.28 15.99 -12.46
C TYR A 64 11.28 15.19 -13.31
N ARG A 65 11.47 15.56 -14.56
CA ARG A 65 12.36 14.84 -15.47
C ARG A 65 13.59 15.68 -15.79
N VAL A 66 14.75 15.05 -15.72
CA VAL A 66 16.05 15.61 -16.15
C VAL A 66 16.71 14.67 -17.16
N GLN A 67 17.72 15.16 -17.86
CA GLN A 67 18.53 14.33 -18.74
C GLN A 67 19.56 13.55 -17.90
N GLY A 68 19.60 12.24 -18.03
CA GLY A 68 20.58 11.37 -17.39
C GLY A 68 21.91 11.35 -18.13
N SER A 69 22.88 10.62 -17.57
CA SER A 69 24.23 10.49 -18.14
C SER A 69 24.22 9.82 -19.53
N ASP A 70 23.24 8.96 -19.80
CA ASP A 70 23.05 8.26 -21.08
C ASP A 70 22.18 9.03 -22.08
N GLY A 71 21.80 10.28 -21.77
CA GLY A 71 20.95 11.13 -22.59
C GLY A 71 19.45 10.85 -22.48
N ARG A 72 19.01 9.86 -21.72
CA ARG A 72 17.60 9.55 -21.50
C ARG A 72 16.99 10.43 -20.41
N LYS A 73 15.68 10.65 -20.49
CA LYS A 73 14.96 11.37 -19.44
C LYS A 73 14.76 10.45 -18.21
N ILE A 74 15.37 10.82 -17.10
CA ILE A 74 15.28 10.13 -15.81
C ILE A 74 14.48 10.96 -14.80
N ALA A 75 14.00 10.31 -13.73
CA ALA A 75 13.32 10.99 -12.65
C ALA A 75 14.32 11.73 -11.74
N ALA A 76 13.95 12.94 -11.37
CA ALA A 76 14.62 13.75 -10.36
C ALA A 76 13.61 14.21 -9.31
N TYR A 77 14.07 14.39 -8.08
CA TYR A 77 13.25 14.68 -6.91
C TYR A 77 13.85 15.85 -6.14
N LYS A 78 13.00 16.80 -5.77
CA LYS A 78 13.35 17.94 -4.91
C LYS A 78 12.28 18.15 -3.85
N PHE A 79 12.57 18.90 -2.79
CA PHE A 79 11.52 19.26 -1.83
C PHE A 79 10.41 20.06 -2.52
N GLY A 80 9.18 19.73 -2.16
CA GLY A 80 7.97 20.47 -2.51
C GLY A 80 7.79 21.69 -1.62
N ASP A 81 6.57 22.21 -1.57
CA ASP A 81 6.23 23.34 -0.70
C ASP A 81 6.29 22.90 0.77
N PRO A 82 7.13 23.54 1.61
CA PRO A 82 7.19 23.25 3.03
C PRO A 82 5.86 23.41 3.78
N HIS A 83 4.94 24.23 3.26
CA HIS A 83 3.63 24.44 3.88
C HIS A 83 2.68 23.25 3.67
N GLU A 84 2.98 22.35 2.75
CA GLU A 84 2.21 21.11 2.55
C GLU A 84 2.50 20.02 3.61
N VAL A 85 3.50 20.22 4.47
CA VAL A 85 3.89 19.29 5.56
C VAL A 85 2.75 19.03 6.54
N GLN A 86 1.91 20.02 6.84
CA GLN A 86 0.80 19.86 7.80
C GLN A 86 -0.23 18.80 7.40
N ASN A 87 -0.46 18.62 6.10
CA ASN A 87 -1.36 17.58 5.60
C ASN A 87 -0.73 16.18 5.61
N ALA A 88 0.58 16.10 5.70
CA ALA A 88 1.33 14.86 5.66
C ALA A 88 1.67 14.33 7.06
N LEU A 89 1.88 15.19 8.04
CA LEU A 89 2.07 14.79 9.46
C LEU A 89 0.81 14.14 10.03
N SER A 90 -0.38 14.60 9.62
CA SER A 90 -1.64 13.95 10.00
C SER A 90 -1.79 12.55 9.38
N LYS A 91 -1.15 12.28 8.23
CA LYS A 91 -1.17 10.98 7.55
C LYS A 91 -0.10 10.00 8.08
N THR A 92 0.99 10.52 8.64
CA THR A 92 2.14 9.68 9.08
C THR A 92 2.13 9.41 10.58
N ALA A 93 1.48 10.26 11.38
CA ALA A 93 1.42 10.13 12.84
C ALA A 93 0.55 8.96 13.33
N GLY A 94 -0.07 8.18 12.45
CA GLY A 94 -1.07 7.18 12.81
C GLY A 94 -0.83 5.75 12.33
N ARG A 95 0.20 5.43 11.55
CA ARG A 95 0.46 4.02 11.21
C ARG A 95 1.33 3.38 12.30
N THR A 96 0.69 2.89 13.34
CA THR A 96 1.30 1.92 14.26
C THR A 96 1.67 0.67 13.47
N VAL A 97 2.89 0.20 13.63
CA VAL A 97 3.29 -1.10 13.03
C VAL A 97 2.50 -2.18 13.74
N LEU A 98 1.61 -2.85 13.01
CA LEU A 98 0.80 -3.94 13.54
C LEU A 98 1.68 -5.04 14.12
N SER A 99 1.32 -5.52 15.31
CA SER A 99 2.16 -6.40 16.10
C SER A 99 2.24 -7.82 15.54
N LYS A 100 3.31 -8.53 15.91
CA LYS A 100 3.43 -9.96 15.60
C LYS A 100 2.37 -10.79 16.34
N ALA A 101 1.93 -10.33 17.52
CA ALA A 101 0.91 -10.98 18.31
C ALA A 101 -0.45 -10.95 17.59
N LEU A 102 -0.83 -9.82 17.00
CA LEU A 102 -2.02 -9.71 16.15
C LEU A 102 -1.96 -10.68 14.96
N LYS A 103 -0.82 -10.74 14.28
CA LYS A 103 -0.64 -11.68 13.15
C LYS A 103 -0.84 -13.12 13.61
N GLN A 104 -0.26 -13.49 14.73
CA GLN A 104 -0.39 -14.85 15.28
C GLN A 104 -1.84 -15.17 15.66
N ALA A 105 -2.54 -14.24 16.31
CA ALA A 105 -3.95 -14.40 16.66
C ALA A 105 -4.85 -14.57 15.41
N LEU A 106 -4.57 -13.84 14.34
CA LEU A 106 -5.29 -14.00 13.06
C LEU A 106 -5.02 -15.37 12.42
N ILE A 107 -3.77 -15.86 12.46
CA ILE A 107 -3.42 -17.19 11.95
C ILE A 107 -4.09 -18.29 12.77
N GLU A 108 -4.11 -18.17 14.09
CA GLU A 108 -4.79 -19.12 14.99
C GLU A 108 -6.30 -19.18 14.74
N LYS A 109 -6.95 -18.04 14.50
CA LYS A 109 -8.38 -17.96 14.29
C LYS A 109 -8.80 -18.41 12.88
N TYR A 110 -8.05 -18.01 11.84
CA TYR A 110 -8.48 -18.13 10.45
C TYR A 110 -7.60 -19.03 9.56
N GLY A 111 -6.48 -19.53 10.12
CA GLY A 111 -5.47 -20.27 9.35
C GLY A 111 -4.50 -19.34 8.59
N ALA A 112 -3.40 -19.92 8.15
CA ALA A 112 -2.35 -19.22 7.39
C ALA A 112 -2.75 -19.09 5.92
N ARG A 113 -3.76 -18.25 5.62
CA ARG A 113 -4.30 -18.06 4.27
C ARG A 113 -4.60 -16.59 3.97
N CYS A 114 -4.56 -16.24 2.69
CA CYS A 114 -5.00 -14.93 2.21
C CYS A 114 -6.54 -14.86 2.25
N PHE A 115 -7.11 -13.83 2.89
CA PHE A 115 -8.56 -13.66 2.98
C PHE A 115 -9.23 -13.37 1.63
N ILE A 116 -8.52 -12.74 0.71
CA ILE A 116 -9.06 -12.37 -0.60
C ILE A 116 -9.02 -13.53 -1.60
N TYR A 117 -7.86 -14.21 -1.69
CA TYR A 117 -7.69 -15.29 -2.68
C TYR A 117 -7.92 -16.68 -2.10
N LEU A 118 -8.13 -16.78 -0.78
CA LEU A 118 -8.35 -18.03 -0.04
C LEU A 118 -7.20 -19.05 -0.18
N GLU A 119 -6.05 -18.62 -0.67
CA GLU A 119 -4.87 -19.45 -0.83
C GLU A 119 -4.14 -19.62 0.51
N GLU A 120 -3.83 -20.87 0.85
CA GLU A 120 -2.91 -21.18 1.95
C GLU A 120 -1.48 -20.79 1.53
N MET A 121 -0.75 -20.19 2.46
CA MET A 121 0.63 -19.80 2.20
C MET A 121 1.46 -19.76 3.46
N ASP A 122 2.79 -19.72 3.26
CA ASP A 122 3.74 -19.58 4.35
C ASP A 122 3.43 -18.31 5.18
N GLU A 123 3.40 -18.45 6.49
CA GLU A 123 3.10 -17.37 7.42
C GLU A 123 4.01 -16.15 7.22
N SER A 124 5.29 -16.36 6.84
CA SER A 124 6.24 -15.28 6.62
C SER A 124 5.85 -14.37 5.44
N LYS A 125 5.06 -14.87 4.51
CA LYS A 125 4.59 -14.12 3.32
C LYS A 125 3.30 -13.36 3.58
N LEU A 126 2.50 -13.76 4.57
CA LEU A 126 1.28 -13.07 4.93
C LEU A 126 1.55 -11.72 5.57
N GLN A 127 0.75 -10.74 5.21
CA GLN A 127 0.75 -9.38 5.73
C GLN A 127 -0.57 -9.13 6.46
N VAL A 128 -0.50 -8.50 7.63
CA VAL A 128 -1.69 -8.00 8.32
C VAL A 128 -2.07 -6.66 7.72
N ASP A 129 -3.35 -6.47 7.44
CA ASP A 129 -3.91 -5.20 7.00
C ASP A 129 -5.25 -4.94 7.70
N HIS A 130 -5.67 -3.68 7.78
CA HIS A 130 -7.00 -3.31 8.25
C HIS A 130 -8.06 -3.76 7.23
N ARG A 131 -9.18 -4.29 7.68
CA ARG A 131 -10.31 -4.61 6.79
C ARG A 131 -10.81 -3.35 6.08
N VAL A 132 -11.25 -2.36 6.84
CA VAL A 132 -11.49 -1.01 6.33
C VAL A 132 -10.15 -0.28 6.28
N PRO A 133 -9.78 0.36 5.14
CA PRO A 133 -8.52 1.08 5.06
C PRO A 133 -8.33 2.06 6.22
N TYR A 134 -7.15 2.09 6.81
CA TYR A 134 -6.82 3.01 7.92
C TYR A 134 -7.22 4.47 7.64
N GLU A 135 -7.00 4.94 6.43
CA GLU A 135 -7.34 6.30 5.99
C GLU A 135 -8.85 6.61 6.05
N ILE A 136 -9.70 5.58 6.14
CA ILE A 136 -11.16 5.69 6.20
C ILE A 136 -11.67 5.32 7.59
N GLY A 137 -11.22 4.18 8.14
CA GLY A 137 -11.71 3.64 9.42
C GLY A 137 -10.97 4.14 10.64
N GLY A 138 -9.77 4.69 10.47
CA GLY A 138 -8.91 5.09 11.58
C GLY A 138 -8.19 3.93 12.26
N GLU A 139 -7.74 4.17 13.48
CA GLU A 139 -7.03 3.20 14.30
C GLU A 139 -8.01 2.33 15.10
N HIS A 140 -7.68 1.03 15.20
CA HIS A 140 -8.43 0.07 15.98
C HIS A 140 -7.51 -0.62 16.98
N ASP A 141 -8.05 -1.01 18.14
CA ASP A 141 -7.32 -1.82 19.13
C ASP A 141 -7.00 -3.19 18.53
N GLU A 142 -5.72 -3.58 18.55
CA GLU A 142 -5.26 -4.88 18.04
C GLU A 142 -5.88 -6.09 18.76
N LYS A 143 -6.48 -5.89 19.94
CA LYS A 143 -7.25 -6.93 20.63
C LYS A 143 -8.53 -7.28 19.89
N ASP A 144 -9.03 -6.37 19.07
CA ASP A 144 -10.23 -6.54 18.29
C ASP A 144 -9.87 -7.02 16.89
N ILE A 145 -9.44 -8.28 16.83
CA ILE A 145 -8.83 -8.88 15.64
C ILE A 145 -9.75 -8.89 14.41
N ASP A 146 -11.06 -8.71 14.59
CA ASP A 146 -12.03 -8.69 13.49
C ASP A 146 -11.98 -7.42 12.64
N TYR A 147 -11.27 -6.38 13.07
CA TYR A 147 -10.93 -5.23 12.24
C TYR A 147 -9.75 -5.47 11.29
N PHE A 148 -9.11 -6.62 11.38
CA PHE A 148 -7.90 -6.93 10.63
C PHE A 148 -8.08 -8.18 9.77
N MET A 149 -7.20 -8.36 8.80
CA MET A 149 -7.20 -9.49 7.88
C MET A 149 -5.79 -9.87 7.45
N LEU A 150 -5.62 -11.13 7.02
CA LEU A 150 -4.37 -11.63 6.46
C LEU A 150 -4.43 -11.57 4.94
N LEU A 151 -3.43 -10.96 4.31
CA LEU A 151 -3.36 -10.79 2.87
C LEU A 151 -2.03 -11.30 2.31
N SER A 152 -2.08 -11.88 1.11
CA SER A 152 -0.88 -12.03 0.29
C SER A 152 -0.35 -10.66 -0.14
N PRO A 153 0.94 -10.52 -0.48
CA PRO A 153 1.48 -9.27 -1.00
C PRO A 153 0.78 -8.75 -2.26
N SER A 154 0.25 -9.66 -3.10
CA SER A 154 -0.51 -9.31 -4.30
C SER A 154 -1.91 -8.78 -3.94
N ALA A 155 -2.63 -9.46 -3.05
CA ALA A 155 -3.94 -9.02 -2.57
C ALA A 155 -3.85 -7.68 -1.86
N ASN A 156 -2.82 -7.48 -1.01
CA ASN A 156 -2.62 -6.22 -0.31
C ASN A 156 -2.40 -5.04 -1.27
N ARG A 157 -1.59 -5.24 -2.31
CA ARG A 157 -1.40 -4.21 -3.35
C ARG A 157 -2.68 -3.93 -4.15
N ALA A 158 -3.41 -4.98 -4.54
CA ALA A 158 -4.66 -4.84 -5.27
C ALA A 158 -5.71 -4.09 -4.45
N LYS A 159 -5.88 -4.46 -3.18
CA LYS A 159 -6.77 -3.78 -2.24
C LYS A 159 -6.40 -2.31 -2.10
N SER A 160 -5.12 -1.99 -1.79
CA SER A 160 -4.67 -0.59 -1.65
C SER A 160 -4.97 0.22 -2.91
N TRP A 161 -4.61 -0.31 -4.08
CA TRP A 161 -4.86 0.39 -5.34
C TRP A 161 -6.35 0.62 -5.58
N THR A 162 -7.18 -0.40 -5.39
CA THR A 162 -8.62 -0.32 -5.62
C THR A 162 -9.29 0.65 -4.65
N CYS A 163 -8.92 0.62 -3.36
CA CYS A 163 -9.46 1.53 -2.35
C CYS A 163 -9.08 2.99 -2.62
N GLU A 164 -7.84 3.26 -3.04
CA GLU A 164 -7.36 4.60 -3.40
C GLU A 164 -8.09 5.19 -4.64
N HIS A 165 -8.69 4.34 -5.48
CA HIS A 165 -9.45 4.75 -6.67
C HIS A 165 -10.99 4.62 -6.49
N CYS A 166 -11.43 4.30 -5.29
CA CYS A 166 -12.84 4.24 -4.93
C CYS A 166 -13.37 5.63 -4.58
N GLU A 167 -14.61 5.94 -4.96
CA GLU A 167 -15.26 7.22 -4.61
C GLU A 167 -15.29 7.45 -3.09
N ASN A 168 -15.37 6.37 -2.29
CA ASN A 168 -15.34 6.46 -0.84
C ASN A 168 -13.97 6.90 -0.28
N TRP A 169 -12.92 6.91 -1.09
CA TRP A 169 -11.62 7.48 -0.67
C TRP A 169 -11.71 8.98 -0.39
N GLU A 170 -12.60 9.69 -1.08
CA GLU A 170 -12.87 11.12 -0.85
C GLU A 170 -13.87 11.33 0.29
N THR A 171 -14.95 10.52 0.34
CA THR A 171 -16.05 10.70 1.31
C THR A 171 -15.76 10.17 2.70
N LYS A 172 -14.75 9.27 2.85
CA LYS A 172 -14.28 8.69 4.11
C LYS A 172 -15.40 8.09 4.98
N ASN A 173 -16.34 7.37 4.37
CA ASN A 173 -17.43 6.72 5.09
C ASN A 173 -17.08 5.26 5.44
N PRO A 174 -16.78 4.91 6.72
CA PRO A 174 -16.44 3.54 7.10
C PRO A 174 -17.59 2.54 6.84
N SER A 175 -18.84 2.95 7.03
CA SER A 175 -20.01 2.08 6.85
C SER A 175 -20.15 1.59 5.40
N PHE A 176 -19.68 2.37 4.43
CA PHE A 176 -19.62 1.95 3.04
C PHE A 176 -18.67 0.77 2.85
N CYS A 177 -17.50 0.79 3.49
CA CYS A 177 -16.52 -0.27 3.40
C CYS A 177 -16.96 -1.58 4.06
N MET A 178 -17.90 -1.53 5.04
CA MET A 178 -18.41 -2.72 5.71
C MET A 178 -19.18 -3.68 4.80
N ARG A 179 -19.58 -3.23 3.61
CA ARG A 179 -20.28 -4.02 2.59
C ARG A 179 -19.42 -4.22 1.33
N CYS A 180 -18.13 -3.88 1.39
CA CYS A 180 -17.21 -3.98 0.26
C CYS A 180 -16.43 -5.30 0.29
N TYR A 181 -16.29 -5.97 -0.86
CA TYR A 181 -15.48 -7.17 -1.04
C TYR A 181 -14.06 -7.05 -0.45
N TRP A 182 -13.41 -5.89 -0.62
CA TRP A 182 -12.05 -5.70 -0.13
C TRP A 182 -11.92 -5.63 1.40
N ALA A 183 -12.99 -5.38 2.11
CA ALA A 183 -13.03 -5.40 3.57
C ALA A 183 -13.67 -6.69 4.10
N HIS A 184 -14.74 -7.15 3.48
CA HIS A 184 -15.55 -8.30 3.90
C HIS A 184 -15.80 -9.23 2.72
N PRO A 185 -14.79 -10.00 2.26
CA PRO A 185 -14.94 -10.92 1.13
C PRO A 185 -15.94 -12.05 1.42
N GLU A 186 -16.25 -12.30 2.69
CA GLU A 186 -17.24 -13.26 3.17
C GLU A 186 -18.69 -12.79 3.03
N ASP A 187 -18.94 -11.45 3.09
CA ASP A 187 -20.29 -10.87 2.99
C ASP A 187 -20.23 -9.44 2.42
N TYR A 188 -20.47 -9.31 1.13
CA TYR A 188 -20.40 -8.03 0.42
C TYR A 188 -21.48 -7.91 -0.65
N ASP A 189 -21.77 -6.68 -1.07
CA ASP A 189 -22.72 -6.35 -2.14
C ASP A 189 -22.08 -5.50 -3.27
N HIS A 190 -20.87 -5.00 -3.06
CA HIS A 190 -20.15 -4.21 -4.06
C HIS A 190 -18.63 -4.42 -3.99
N VAL A 191 -17.95 -4.10 -5.08
CA VAL A 191 -16.49 -4.01 -5.16
C VAL A 191 -16.14 -2.56 -5.47
N ALA A 192 -15.54 -1.85 -4.51
CA ALA A 192 -15.18 -0.44 -4.65
C ALA A 192 -16.33 0.46 -5.17
N GLY A 193 -17.55 0.27 -4.63
CA GLY A 193 -18.73 1.04 -5.00
C GLY A 193 -19.48 0.56 -6.25
N LYS A 194 -18.94 -0.41 -6.98
CA LYS A 194 -19.63 -1.02 -8.13
C LYS A 194 -20.41 -2.24 -7.66
N PRO A 195 -21.72 -2.33 -7.93
CA PRO A 195 -22.50 -3.55 -7.67
C PRO A 195 -21.86 -4.72 -8.43
N GLU A 196 -21.22 -5.61 -7.71
CA GLU A 196 -20.50 -6.74 -8.28
C GLU A 196 -20.45 -7.88 -7.25
N LYS A 197 -20.57 -9.11 -7.71
CA LYS A 197 -20.39 -10.29 -6.88
C LYS A 197 -19.43 -11.25 -7.56
N LEU A 198 -18.29 -11.48 -6.94
CA LEU A 198 -17.34 -12.48 -7.36
C LEU A 198 -17.71 -13.82 -6.71
N VAL A 199 -17.85 -14.85 -7.51
CA VAL A 199 -18.06 -16.22 -7.05
C VAL A 199 -16.88 -17.05 -7.51
N SER A 200 -16.09 -17.55 -6.58
CA SER A 200 -15.01 -18.51 -6.87
C SER A 200 -15.49 -19.92 -6.55
N ILE A 201 -15.49 -20.79 -7.56
CA ILE A 201 -15.85 -22.19 -7.42
C ILE A 201 -14.58 -23.01 -7.68
N VAL A 202 -14.26 -23.90 -6.76
CA VAL A 202 -13.12 -24.82 -6.92
C VAL A 202 -13.68 -26.20 -7.23
N PHE A 203 -13.31 -26.73 -8.37
CA PHE A 203 -13.63 -28.10 -8.78
C PHE A 203 -12.43 -29.00 -8.45
N THR A 204 -12.70 -30.16 -7.85
CA THR A 204 -11.66 -31.12 -7.45
C THR A 204 -12.00 -32.53 -7.95
N GLY A 205 -10.97 -33.33 -8.26
CA GLY A 205 -11.16 -34.73 -8.70
C GLY A 205 -12.11 -34.83 -9.89
N ASP A 206 -13.14 -35.67 -9.76
CA ASP A 206 -14.12 -35.94 -10.81
C ASP A 206 -14.98 -34.69 -11.17
N GLU A 207 -15.08 -33.72 -10.31
CA GLU A 207 -15.82 -32.47 -10.57
C GLU A 207 -15.18 -31.64 -11.70
N VAL A 208 -13.88 -31.82 -11.95
CA VAL A 208 -13.18 -31.16 -13.07
C VAL A 208 -13.76 -31.63 -14.44
N ASP A 209 -14.10 -32.89 -14.54
CA ASP A 209 -14.72 -33.42 -15.74
C ASP A 209 -16.13 -32.85 -15.96
N ASP A 210 -16.88 -32.63 -14.89
CA ASP A 210 -18.20 -32.01 -14.97
C ASP A 210 -18.10 -30.54 -15.33
N TYR A 211 -17.10 -29.80 -14.79
CA TYR A 211 -16.79 -28.45 -15.24
C TYR A 211 -16.48 -28.38 -16.74
N ASN A 212 -15.61 -29.27 -17.24
CA ASN A 212 -15.25 -29.32 -18.66
C ASN A 212 -16.47 -29.60 -19.55
N LYS A 213 -17.39 -30.47 -19.10
CA LYS A 213 -18.68 -30.73 -19.80
C LYS A 213 -19.56 -29.47 -19.83
N LEU A 214 -19.65 -28.73 -18.73
CA LEU A 214 -20.42 -27.49 -18.67
C LEU A 214 -19.87 -26.42 -19.63
N ILE A 215 -18.55 -26.23 -19.67
CA ILE A 215 -17.92 -25.30 -20.61
C ILE A 215 -18.18 -25.69 -22.05
N ALA A 216 -18.06 -26.99 -22.39
CA ALA A 216 -18.35 -27.48 -23.74
C ALA A 216 -19.81 -27.25 -24.16
N LEU A 217 -20.76 -27.28 -23.21
CA LEU A 217 -22.18 -27.00 -23.44
C LEU A 217 -22.49 -25.50 -23.56
N SER A 218 -21.72 -24.64 -22.92
CA SER A 218 -21.92 -23.18 -22.96
C SER A 218 -21.50 -22.55 -24.30
N GLY A 219 -20.69 -23.25 -25.12
CA GLY A 219 -20.20 -22.73 -26.39
C GLY A 219 -19.17 -21.62 -26.30
N GLU A 220 -18.63 -21.35 -25.09
CA GLU A 220 -17.55 -20.41 -24.89
C GLU A 220 -16.21 -21.15 -25.07
N ASP A 221 -15.58 -20.92 -26.22
CA ASP A 221 -14.17 -21.24 -26.41
C ASP A 221 -13.33 -20.25 -25.57
N THR A 222 -12.50 -20.79 -24.67
CA THR A 222 -11.54 -20.04 -23.83
C THR A 222 -10.39 -19.44 -24.64
#